data_90a5b5c06ba3ab1faff0334d4e848c00
#
_entry.id   90a5b5c06ba3ab1faff0334d4e848c00
#
_cell.length_a   1.000
_cell.length_b   1.000
_cell.length_c   1.000
_cell.angle_alpha   90.00
_cell.angle_beta   90.00
_cell.angle_gamma   90.00
#
_symmetry.space_group_name_H-M   'P 1'
#
loop_
_entity.id
_entity.type
_entity.pdbx_description
1 polymer ?
#
loop_
_entity_poly.entity_id
_entity_poly.type
_entity_poly.pdbx_seq_one_letter_code
_entity_poly.pdbx_strand_id
1 'polypeptide(L)'
;MAKETNVKLVTVSVFVATFMTAIEGTIVSTAMPTIVGSLHGMEIMNWVFSIYLLTNAMLTPIYGKLADKIGRKPVFMIGIIIFILGSSLCGFAQDMLTLIIARAIQGVGAGAILPVALTIIADMYTLDKRAKILGLNSAAWGIASIFGPLAGGFIVDTVGWHWIFFINVPIGLVLLGLIS
;
A
#
# COMPACT_ATOMS: atom_id res chain seq x y z
N MET A 1 -27.52 17.19 -2.77
CA MET A 1 -27.04 16.83 -4.12
C MET A 1 -26.01 15.74 -3.97
N ALA A 2 -26.32 14.50 -4.37
CA ALA A 2 -25.32 13.45 -4.42
C ALA A 2 -24.33 13.85 -5.54
N LYS A 3 -23.06 14.02 -5.16
CA LYS A 3 -21.96 14.29 -6.10
C LYS A 3 -21.92 13.10 -7.07
N GLU A 4 -22.15 13.31 -8.36
CA GLU A 4 -22.00 12.23 -9.34
C GLU A 4 -20.62 11.60 -9.18
N THR A 5 -20.60 10.31 -8.95
CA THR A 5 -19.33 9.59 -8.76
C THR A 5 -18.56 9.60 -10.07
N ASN A 6 -17.43 10.30 -10.10
CA ASN A 6 -16.56 10.31 -11.27
C ASN A 6 -15.83 8.97 -11.38
N VAL A 7 -16.40 8.05 -12.18
CA VAL A 7 -15.88 6.68 -12.38
C VAL A 7 -14.41 6.69 -12.79
N LYS A 8 -13.97 7.62 -13.65
CA LYS A 8 -12.57 7.73 -14.08
C LYS A 8 -11.67 8.08 -12.92
N LEU A 9 -12.07 9.03 -12.09
CA LEU A 9 -11.28 9.49 -10.94
C LEU A 9 -11.10 8.37 -9.91
N VAL A 10 -12.18 7.66 -9.60
CA VAL A 10 -12.14 6.52 -8.66
C VAL A 10 -11.28 5.40 -9.23
N THR A 11 -11.39 5.08 -10.52
CA THR A 11 -10.55 4.04 -11.16
C THR A 11 -9.07 4.39 -11.11
N VAL A 12 -8.71 5.64 -11.38
CA VAL A 12 -7.32 6.11 -11.26
C VAL A 12 -6.83 5.98 -9.82
N SER A 13 -7.66 6.38 -8.86
CA SER A 13 -7.32 6.25 -7.42
C SER A 13 -7.08 4.80 -7.01
N VAL A 14 -7.91 3.88 -7.48
CA VAL A 14 -7.74 2.44 -7.25
C VAL A 14 -6.42 1.93 -7.85
N PHE A 15 -6.08 2.32 -9.07
CA PHE A 15 -4.83 1.92 -9.71
C PHE A 15 -3.60 2.47 -8.99
N VAL A 16 -3.63 3.74 -8.60
CA VAL A 16 -2.53 4.36 -7.84
C VAL A 16 -2.35 3.69 -6.48
N ALA A 17 -3.44 3.39 -5.77
CA ALA A 17 -3.40 2.69 -4.50
C ALA A 17 -2.85 1.26 -4.64
N THR A 18 -3.26 0.53 -5.67
CA THR A 18 -2.75 -0.79 -5.99
C THR A 18 -1.26 -0.75 -6.32
N PHE A 19 -0.84 0.22 -7.14
CA PHE A 19 0.56 0.42 -7.50
C PHE A 19 1.41 0.75 -6.26
N MET A 20 0.93 1.62 -5.38
CA MET A 20 1.61 1.97 -4.13
C MET A 20 1.84 0.74 -3.24
N THR A 21 0.81 -0.10 -3.04
CA THR A 21 0.94 -1.31 -2.24
C THR A 21 1.81 -2.38 -2.92
N ALA A 22 1.78 -2.47 -4.25
CA ALA A 22 2.59 -3.40 -5.01
C ALA A 22 4.09 -3.03 -4.99
N ILE A 23 4.40 -1.75 -5.14
CA ILE A 23 5.79 -1.25 -5.02
C ILE A 23 6.35 -1.53 -3.62
N GLU A 24 5.54 -1.39 -2.58
CA GLU A 24 5.98 -1.59 -1.19
C GLU A 24 6.64 -2.95 -0.99
N GLY A 25 6.09 -4.01 -1.56
CA GLY A 25 6.65 -5.35 -1.43
C GLY A 25 8.05 -5.52 -2.06
N THR A 26 8.31 -4.83 -3.15
CA THR A 26 9.58 -4.94 -3.91
C THR A 26 10.61 -3.90 -3.47
N ILE A 27 10.19 -2.69 -3.15
CA ILE A 27 11.09 -1.61 -2.75
C ILE A 27 11.78 -1.87 -1.40
N VAL A 28 11.05 -2.41 -0.44
CA VAL A 28 11.60 -2.78 0.89
C VAL A 28 12.62 -3.91 0.76
N SER A 29 12.33 -4.90 -0.10
CA SER A 29 13.25 -6.01 -0.38
C SER A 29 14.58 -5.51 -0.94
N THR A 30 14.56 -4.56 -1.86
CA THR A 30 15.76 -3.96 -2.45
C THR A 30 16.57 -3.15 -1.42
N ALA A 31 15.91 -2.47 -0.51
CA ALA A 31 16.55 -1.65 0.51
C ALA A 31 17.03 -2.45 1.75
N MET A 32 16.61 -3.71 1.91
CA MET A 32 16.87 -4.49 3.12
C MET A 32 18.35 -4.61 3.48
N PRO A 33 19.30 -4.86 2.56
CA PRO A 33 20.72 -4.89 2.92
C PRO A 33 21.21 -3.60 3.56
N THR A 34 20.79 -2.45 3.06
CA THR A 34 21.12 -1.14 3.61
C THR A 34 20.44 -0.90 4.96
N ILE A 35 19.19 -1.32 5.12
CA ILE A 35 18.43 -1.23 6.37
C ILE A 35 19.13 -2.04 7.46
N VAL A 36 19.52 -3.28 7.18
CA VAL A 36 20.24 -4.15 8.11
C VAL A 36 21.59 -3.53 8.49
N GLY A 37 22.31 -2.96 7.53
CA GLY A 37 23.56 -2.25 7.79
C GLY A 37 23.40 -1.05 8.73
N SER A 38 22.26 -0.37 8.66
CA SER A 38 21.94 0.83 9.45
C SER A 38 21.34 0.51 10.82
N LEU A 39 20.38 -0.40 10.88
CA LEU A 39 19.58 -0.72 12.07
C LEU A 39 20.08 -1.95 12.82
N HIS A 40 20.96 -2.74 12.20
CA HIS A 40 21.36 -4.05 12.69
C HIS A 40 20.17 -5.04 12.78
N GLY A 41 20.22 -6.05 13.62
CA GLY A 41 19.08 -6.96 13.83
C GLY A 41 18.83 -7.94 12.69
N MET A 42 19.89 -8.45 12.05
CA MET A 42 19.81 -9.43 10.96
C MET A 42 18.99 -10.67 11.35
N GLU A 43 19.03 -11.07 12.62
CA GLU A 43 18.32 -12.24 13.13
C GLU A 43 16.79 -12.09 13.05
N ILE A 44 16.29 -10.85 13.10
CA ILE A 44 14.83 -10.57 13.10
C ILE A 44 14.37 -9.83 11.85
N MET A 45 15.24 -9.58 10.88
CA MET A 45 14.91 -8.80 9.68
C MET A 45 13.76 -9.38 8.85
N ASN A 46 13.60 -10.71 8.85
CA ASN A 46 12.52 -11.37 8.10
C ASN A 46 11.13 -11.02 8.64
N TRP A 47 11.04 -10.59 9.89
CA TRP A 47 9.79 -10.13 10.48
C TRP A 47 9.27 -8.82 9.84
N VAL A 48 10.14 -8.03 9.25
CA VAL A 48 9.76 -6.83 8.49
C VAL A 48 8.78 -7.19 7.36
N PHE A 49 9.01 -8.31 6.69
CA PHE A 49 8.10 -8.82 5.65
C PHE A 49 6.94 -9.60 6.24
N SER A 50 7.24 -10.55 7.13
CA SER A 50 6.26 -11.47 7.68
C SER A 50 5.16 -10.78 8.46
N ILE A 51 5.48 -9.81 9.30
CA ILE A 51 4.48 -9.09 10.09
C ILE A 51 3.55 -8.24 9.24
N TYR A 52 4.09 -7.64 8.19
CA TYR A 52 3.30 -6.89 7.21
C TYR A 52 2.28 -7.80 6.51
N LEU A 53 2.74 -8.94 6.00
CA LEU A 53 1.87 -9.92 5.34
C LEU A 53 0.85 -10.52 6.30
N LEU A 54 1.24 -10.80 7.53
CA LEU A 54 0.37 -11.38 8.56
C LEU A 54 -0.76 -10.41 8.92
N THR A 55 -0.46 -9.17 9.26
CA THR A 55 -1.46 -8.16 9.61
C THR A 55 -2.37 -7.84 8.43
N ASN A 56 -1.80 -7.75 7.22
CA ASN A 56 -2.57 -7.59 5.98
C ASN A 56 -3.58 -8.74 5.82
N ALA A 57 -3.14 -9.99 5.89
CA ALA A 57 -3.99 -11.16 5.71
C ALA A 57 -5.07 -11.28 6.80
N MET A 58 -4.73 -11.00 8.06
CA MET A 58 -5.68 -11.05 9.17
C MET A 58 -6.78 -10.01 9.09
N LEU A 59 -6.45 -8.81 8.62
CA LEU A 59 -7.39 -7.70 8.57
C LEU A 59 -8.24 -7.69 7.29
N THR A 60 -7.79 -8.32 6.23
CA THR A 60 -8.51 -8.37 4.92
C THR A 60 -9.98 -8.79 5.07
N PRO A 61 -10.33 -9.92 5.72
CA PRO A 61 -11.73 -10.32 5.86
C PRO A 61 -12.54 -9.37 6.76
N ILE A 62 -11.89 -8.75 7.74
CA ILE A 62 -12.54 -7.78 8.64
C ILE A 62 -12.92 -6.52 7.84
N TYR A 63 -12.02 -6.01 7.03
CA TYR A 63 -12.28 -4.84 6.18
C TYR A 63 -13.31 -5.15 5.08
N GLY A 64 -13.34 -6.36 4.55
CA GLY A 64 -14.37 -6.79 3.61
C GLY A 64 -15.76 -6.63 4.22
N LYS A 65 -15.99 -7.20 5.40
CA LYS A 65 -17.25 -7.07 6.13
C LYS A 65 -17.57 -5.63 6.54
N LEU A 66 -16.56 -4.88 6.95
CA LEU A 66 -16.72 -3.48 7.32
C LEU A 66 -17.14 -2.63 6.12
N ALA A 67 -16.54 -2.87 4.95
CA ALA A 67 -16.87 -2.18 3.71
C ALA A 67 -18.30 -2.49 3.24
N ASP A 68 -18.80 -3.70 3.50
CA ASP A 68 -20.20 -4.05 3.24
C ASP A 68 -21.17 -3.31 4.17
N LYS A 69 -20.75 -3.02 5.41
CA LYS A 69 -21.58 -2.41 6.43
C LYS A 69 -21.61 -0.88 6.36
N ILE A 70 -20.47 -0.23 6.21
CA ILE A 70 -20.34 1.24 6.25
C ILE A 70 -20.00 1.87 4.90
N GLY A 71 -19.82 1.05 3.87
CA GLY A 71 -19.49 1.49 2.51
C GLY A 71 -18.00 1.34 2.15
N ARG A 72 -17.74 1.30 0.85
CA ARG A 72 -16.37 1.08 0.30
C ARG A 72 -15.47 2.28 0.54
N LYS A 73 -15.97 3.49 0.27
CA LYS A 73 -15.20 4.73 0.34
C LYS A 73 -14.58 4.98 1.72
N PRO A 74 -15.32 4.98 2.85
CA PRO A 74 -14.72 5.24 4.16
C PRO A 74 -13.69 4.18 4.55
N VAL A 75 -13.92 2.90 4.25
CA VAL A 75 -12.97 1.83 4.56
C VAL A 75 -11.70 1.97 3.74
N PHE A 76 -11.81 2.32 2.47
CA PHE A 76 -10.67 2.55 1.60
C PHE A 76 -9.81 3.73 2.09
N MET A 77 -10.46 4.83 2.48
CA MET A 77 -9.78 6.00 3.06
C MET A 77 -9.08 5.67 4.37
N ILE A 78 -9.74 4.94 5.27
CA ILE A 78 -9.15 4.49 6.54
C ILE A 78 -7.90 3.63 6.27
N GLY A 79 -7.98 2.71 5.31
CA GLY A 79 -6.86 1.88 4.91
C GLY A 79 -5.67 2.69 4.43
N ILE A 80 -5.90 3.69 3.58
CA ILE A 80 -4.84 4.57 3.08
C ILE A 80 -4.24 5.40 4.23
N ILE A 81 -5.06 5.95 5.13
CA ILE A 81 -4.57 6.73 6.27
C ILE A 81 -3.67 5.88 7.17
N ILE A 82 -4.11 4.67 7.54
CA ILE A 82 -3.31 3.76 8.38
C ILE A 82 -2.02 3.35 7.66
N PHE A 83 -2.10 3.09 6.35
CA PHE A 83 -0.94 2.72 5.54
C PHE A 83 0.12 3.82 5.52
N ILE A 84 -0.26 5.06 5.25
CA ILE A 84 0.71 6.17 5.23
C ILE A 84 1.24 6.53 6.62
N LEU A 85 0.44 6.38 7.67
CA LEU A 85 0.91 6.55 9.05
C LEU A 85 1.94 5.48 9.41
N GLY A 86 1.65 4.22 9.12
CA GLY A 86 2.58 3.12 9.32
C GLY A 86 3.85 3.27 8.49
N SER A 87 3.73 3.71 7.24
CA SER A 87 4.86 3.99 6.35
C SER A 87 5.74 5.12 6.90
N SER A 88 5.14 6.20 7.39
CA SER A 88 5.88 7.30 8.04
C SER A 88 6.65 6.81 9.26
N LEU A 89 6.03 5.99 10.10
CA LEU A 89 6.69 5.39 11.26
C LEU A 89 7.85 4.48 10.85
N CYS A 90 7.72 3.74 9.77
CA CYS A 90 8.82 2.95 9.19
C CYS A 90 10.00 3.84 8.81
N GLY A 91 9.74 4.98 8.17
CA GLY A 91 10.76 5.94 7.79
C GLY A 91 11.48 6.59 8.97
N PHE A 92 10.85 6.69 10.13
CA PHE A 92 11.45 7.21 11.36
C PHE A 92 12.07 6.14 12.25
N ALA A 93 12.04 4.87 11.88
CA ALA A 93 12.58 3.78 12.69
C ALA A 93 14.08 3.94 12.92
N GLN A 94 14.51 3.76 14.16
CA GLN A 94 15.92 3.86 14.58
C GLN A 94 16.51 2.51 14.98
N ASP A 95 15.70 1.47 15.05
CA ASP A 95 16.11 0.09 15.30
C ASP A 95 15.20 -0.88 14.53
N MET A 96 15.62 -2.13 14.43
CA MET A 96 14.88 -3.14 13.67
C MET A 96 13.52 -3.46 14.30
N LEU A 97 13.43 -3.48 15.63
CA LEU A 97 12.18 -3.76 16.33
C LEU A 97 11.13 -2.67 16.08
N THR A 98 11.53 -1.41 16.12
CA THR A 98 10.64 -0.28 15.79
C THR A 98 10.15 -0.37 14.34
N LEU A 99 11.03 -0.74 13.41
CA LEU A 99 10.65 -0.97 12.02
C LEU A 99 9.62 -2.10 11.88
N ILE A 100 9.79 -3.20 12.58
CA ILE A 100 8.86 -4.32 12.59
C ILE A 100 7.48 -3.90 13.11
N ILE A 101 7.43 -3.16 14.21
CA ILE A 101 6.17 -2.65 14.77
C ILE A 101 5.48 -1.70 13.78
N ALA A 102 6.23 -0.80 13.16
CA ALA A 102 5.72 0.11 12.15
C ALA A 102 5.19 -0.64 10.91
N ARG A 103 5.85 -1.71 10.50
CA ARG A 103 5.39 -2.60 9.43
C ARG A 103 4.08 -3.32 9.78
N ALA A 104 3.89 -3.70 11.03
CA ALA A 104 2.61 -4.27 11.49
C ALA A 104 1.47 -3.27 11.31
N ILE A 105 1.67 -2.01 11.68
CA ILE A 105 0.69 -0.93 11.49
C ILE A 105 0.43 -0.70 9.99
N GLN A 106 1.47 -0.66 9.18
CA GLN A 106 1.35 -0.49 7.73
C GLN A 106 0.57 -1.63 7.09
N GLY A 107 0.79 -2.86 7.52
CA GLY A 107 0.04 -4.05 7.08
C GLY A 107 -1.44 -3.99 7.45
N VAL A 108 -1.79 -3.43 8.60
CA VAL A 108 -3.18 -3.16 8.98
C VAL A 108 -3.86 -2.26 7.96
N GLY A 109 -3.21 -1.21 7.51
CA GLY A 109 -3.74 -0.34 6.44
C GLY A 109 -3.83 -1.03 5.08
N ALA A 110 -2.80 -1.77 4.70
CA ALA A 110 -2.75 -2.51 3.43
C ALA A 110 -3.86 -3.54 3.29
N GLY A 111 -4.29 -4.15 4.40
CA GLY A 111 -5.38 -5.12 4.43
C GLY A 111 -6.72 -4.59 3.97
N ALA A 112 -6.94 -3.27 4.05
CA ALA A 112 -8.13 -2.61 3.51
C ALA A 112 -7.99 -2.24 2.03
N ILE A 113 -6.81 -1.86 1.58
CA ILE A 113 -6.61 -1.23 0.26
C ILE A 113 -6.95 -2.19 -0.86
N LEU A 114 -6.29 -3.35 -0.95
CA LEU A 114 -6.44 -4.25 -2.09
C LEU A 114 -7.84 -4.86 -2.20
N PRO A 115 -8.44 -5.47 -1.15
CA PRO A 115 -9.74 -6.09 -1.28
C PRO A 115 -10.85 -5.07 -1.55
N VAL A 116 -10.77 -3.89 -0.95
CA VAL A 116 -11.75 -2.82 -1.19
C VAL A 116 -11.58 -2.24 -2.59
N ALA A 117 -10.36 -2.09 -3.10
CA ALA A 117 -10.09 -1.70 -4.48
C ALA A 117 -10.76 -2.65 -5.49
N LEU A 118 -10.63 -3.95 -5.28
CA LEU A 118 -11.25 -4.96 -6.15
C LEU A 118 -12.78 -4.92 -6.09
N THR A 119 -13.36 -4.70 -4.90
CA THR A 119 -14.81 -4.53 -4.76
C THR A 119 -15.33 -3.25 -5.39
N ILE A 120 -14.60 -2.15 -5.28
CA ILE A 120 -14.95 -0.89 -5.97
C ILE A 120 -15.02 -1.12 -7.49
N ILE A 121 -14.03 -1.79 -8.07
CA ILE A 121 -14.05 -2.14 -9.50
C ILE A 121 -15.27 -3.02 -9.84
N ALA A 122 -15.56 -3.99 -8.98
CA ALA A 122 -16.67 -4.89 -9.16
C ALA A 122 -18.03 -4.18 -9.13
N ASP A 123 -18.19 -3.19 -8.27
CA ASP A 123 -19.41 -2.42 -8.11
C ASP A 123 -19.61 -1.38 -9.23
N MET A 124 -18.53 -0.87 -9.81
CA MET A 124 -18.58 0.23 -10.79
C MET A 124 -18.66 -0.22 -12.24
N TYR A 125 -18.24 -1.43 -12.55
CA TYR A 125 -18.14 -1.91 -13.93
C TYR A 125 -19.03 -3.11 -14.20
N THR A 126 -19.62 -3.14 -15.40
CA THR A 126 -20.32 -4.32 -15.93
C THR A 126 -19.35 -5.49 -16.12
N LEU A 127 -19.86 -6.72 -16.15
CA LEU A 127 -19.04 -7.94 -16.26
C LEU A 127 -18.03 -7.87 -17.41
N ASP A 128 -18.46 -7.39 -18.60
CA ASP A 128 -17.60 -7.31 -19.79
C ASP A 128 -16.42 -6.34 -19.63
N LYS A 129 -16.65 -5.21 -18.94
CA LYS A 129 -15.61 -4.21 -18.69
C LYS A 129 -14.75 -4.55 -17.48
N ARG A 130 -15.33 -5.24 -16.51
CA ARG A 130 -14.64 -5.62 -15.26
C ARG A 130 -13.38 -6.45 -15.53
N ALA A 131 -13.47 -7.45 -16.39
CA ALA A 131 -12.32 -8.29 -16.74
C ALA A 131 -11.14 -7.48 -17.29
N LYS A 132 -11.43 -6.51 -18.18
CA LYS A 132 -10.40 -5.62 -18.73
C LYS A 132 -9.78 -4.72 -17.67
N ILE A 133 -10.60 -4.13 -16.82
CA ILE A 133 -10.12 -3.24 -15.74
C ILE A 133 -9.30 -4.01 -14.70
N LEU A 134 -9.73 -5.21 -14.31
CA LEU A 134 -8.96 -6.09 -13.43
C LEU A 134 -7.63 -6.52 -14.06
N GLY A 135 -7.64 -6.81 -15.37
CA GLY A 135 -6.40 -7.10 -16.12
C GLY A 135 -5.41 -5.93 -16.10
N LEU A 136 -5.90 -4.70 -16.31
CA LEU A 136 -5.08 -3.49 -16.20
C LEU A 136 -4.56 -3.28 -14.77
N ASN A 137 -5.39 -3.55 -13.77
CA ASN A 137 -4.99 -3.47 -12.36
C ASN A 137 -3.90 -4.51 -12.03
N SER A 138 -4.00 -5.71 -12.59
CA SER A 138 -2.97 -6.74 -12.46
C SER A 138 -1.67 -6.36 -13.17
N ALA A 139 -1.76 -5.64 -14.31
CA ALA A 139 -0.58 -5.10 -14.99
C ALA A 139 0.18 -4.08 -14.13
N ALA A 140 -0.51 -3.35 -13.25
CA ALA A 140 0.13 -2.45 -12.29
C ALA A 140 1.10 -3.21 -11.35
N TRP A 141 0.78 -4.44 -10.98
CA TRP A 141 1.69 -5.31 -10.21
C TRP A 141 2.95 -5.68 -11.00
N GLY A 142 2.79 -6.02 -12.27
CA GLY A 142 3.91 -6.30 -13.16
C GLY A 142 4.83 -5.10 -13.33
N ILE A 143 4.27 -3.92 -13.53
CA ILE A 143 5.02 -2.66 -13.62
C ILE A 143 5.72 -2.36 -12.30
N ALA A 144 5.03 -2.49 -11.17
CA ALA A 144 5.58 -2.24 -9.85
C ALA A 144 6.75 -3.18 -9.53
N SER A 145 6.72 -4.43 -9.99
CA SER A 145 7.80 -5.40 -9.79
C SER A 145 9.11 -5.01 -10.50
N ILE A 146 9.02 -4.24 -11.56
CA ILE A 146 10.18 -3.69 -12.28
C ILE A 146 10.62 -2.36 -11.68
N PHE A 147 9.67 -1.45 -11.47
CA PHE A 147 9.95 -0.11 -10.96
C PHE A 147 10.36 -0.09 -9.49
N GLY A 148 9.85 -1.02 -8.68
CA GLY A 148 10.18 -1.11 -7.26
C GLY A 148 11.68 -1.22 -7.00
N PRO A 149 12.38 -2.23 -7.54
CA PRO A 149 13.82 -2.37 -7.39
C PRO A 149 14.61 -1.18 -7.97
N LEU A 150 14.22 -0.66 -9.12
CA LEU A 150 14.89 0.48 -9.75
C LEU A 150 14.74 1.76 -8.90
N ALA A 151 13.52 2.08 -8.50
CA ALA A 151 13.24 3.23 -7.65
C ALA A 151 13.89 3.06 -6.27
N GLY A 152 13.81 1.86 -5.70
CA GLY A 152 14.42 1.52 -4.41
C GLY A 152 15.92 1.71 -4.42
N GLY A 153 16.62 1.19 -5.41
CA GLY A 153 18.06 1.36 -5.58
C GLY A 153 18.45 2.83 -5.71
N PHE A 154 17.76 3.56 -6.57
CA PHE A 154 17.99 4.99 -6.77
C PHE A 154 17.77 5.81 -5.50
N ILE A 155 16.68 5.58 -4.78
CA ILE A 155 16.36 6.29 -3.54
C ILE A 155 17.38 5.97 -2.45
N VAL A 156 17.73 4.70 -2.27
CA VAL A 156 18.71 4.27 -1.26
C VAL A 156 20.08 4.91 -1.53
N ASP A 157 20.52 4.95 -2.78
CA ASP A 157 21.83 5.46 -3.16
C ASP A 157 21.91 7.01 -3.11
N THR A 158 20.79 7.70 -3.27
CA THR A 158 20.78 9.19 -3.35
C THR A 158 20.38 9.86 -2.05
N VAL A 159 19.25 9.46 -1.44
CA VAL A 159 18.68 10.14 -0.27
C VAL A 159 18.58 9.26 0.97
N GLY A 160 18.83 7.98 0.86
CA GLY A 160 18.79 7.02 1.95
C GLY A 160 17.52 6.17 1.99
N TRP A 161 17.59 5.03 2.69
CA TRP A 161 16.51 4.04 2.75
C TRP A 161 15.24 4.54 3.44
N HIS A 162 15.31 5.53 4.31
CA HIS A 162 14.14 6.09 5.00
C HIS A 162 13.07 6.59 4.01
N TRP A 163 13.52 7.14 2.89
CA TRP A 163 12.65 7.74 1.87
C TRP A 163 11.84 6.73 1.08
N ILE A 164 12.20 5.45 1.07
CA ILE A 164 11.34 4.42 0.46
C ILE A 164 9.99 4.30 1.16
N PHE A 165 9.94 4.66 2.44
CA PHE A 165 8.72 4.71 3.24
C PHE A 165 8.04 6.08 3.15
N PHE A 166 8.80 7.15 3.20
CA PHE A 166 8.24 8.51 3.13
C PHE A 166 7.61 8.85 1.79
N ILE A 167 8.02 8.24 0.70
CA ILE A 167 7.43 8.45 -0.64
C ILE A 167 5.95 8.06 -0.68
N ASN A 168 5.49 7.16 0.19
CA ASN A 168 4.09 6.77 0.27
C ASN A 168 3.20 7.89 0.85
N VAL A 169 3.75 8.79 1.63
CA VAL A 169 3.00 9.88 2.26
C VAL A 169 2.41 10.84 1.24
N PRO A 170 3.18 11.46 0.32
CA PRO A 170 2.61 12.33 -0.70
C PRO A 170 1.64 11.59 -1.63
N ILE A 171 1.94 10.34 -2.00
CA ILE A 171 1.06 9.53 -2.84
C ILE A 171 -0.28 9.28 -2.13
N GLY A 172 -0.23 8.88 -0.85
CA GLY A 172 -1.42 8.65 -0.04
C GLY A 172 -2.25 9.90 0.19
N LEU A 173 -1.63 11.05 0.41
CA LEU A 173 -2.32 12.34 0.54
C LEU A 173 -3.03 12.75 -0.74
N VAL A 174 -2.39 12.56 -1.90
CA VAL A 174 -3.02 12.79 -3.21
C VAL A 174 -4.21 11.86 -3.39
N LEU A 175 -4.08 10.58 -3.05
CA LEU A 175 -5.18 9.62 -3.11
C LEU A 175 -6.37 10.04 -2.23
N LEU A 176 -6.13 10.46 -1.00
CA LEU A 176 -7.17 10.93 -0.09
C LEU A 176 -7.88 12.16 -0.67
N GLY A 177 -7.14 13.07 -1.29
CA GLY A 177 -7.71 14.23 -1.97
C GLY A 177 -8.56 13.87 -3.19
N LEU A 178 -8.15 12.85 -3.96
CA LEU A 178 -8.90 12.39 -5.13
C LEU A 178 -10.19 11.67 -4.77
N ILE A 179 -10.21 10.98 -3.62
CA ILE A 179 -11.36 10.17 -3.17
C ILE A 179 -12.35 11.01 -2.36
N SER A 180 -11.91 12.07 -1.66
CA SER A 180 -12.77 12.94 -0.85
C SER A 180 -13.74 13.74 -1.70
#